data_2fbdb76b92853ab67a61fcb07415110b
#
_entry.id   2fbdb76b92853ab67a61fcb07415110b
#
_cell.length_a   1.000
_cell.length_b   1.000
_cell.length_c   1.000
_cell.angle_alpha   90.00
_cell.angle_beta   90.00
_cell.angle_gamma   90.00
#
_symmetry.space_group_name_H-M   'P 1'
#
loop_
_entity.id
_entity.type
_entity.pdbx_description
1 polymer ?
#
loop_
_entity_poly.entity_id
_entity_poly.type
_entity_poly.pdbx_seq_one_letter_code
_entity_poly.pdbx_strand_id
1 'polypeptide(L)'
;YKSLVRCIRQTPASFMASPFSSLRRSLTGLLILVPVLIGLVLAAPANAARWDAETLTVPNSPDGALVTFSEQEINAGRKVFNTSCGTCHAGGITKTNHNVGLDPETLALATPARDNVEALVDYMKDPTSYDGEYSIADLHPSMRDAELYPAMRDLDDEDLRLMAGYILVSPKVQGSAW
;
A
#
# COMPACT_ATOMS: atom_id res chain seq x y z
N TYR A 1 65.19 -24.80 1.73
CA TYR A 1 66.36 -24.07 1.29
C TYR A 1 66.14 -22.60 1.68
N LYS A 2 66.73 -22.11 2.81
CA LYS A 2 67.97 -21.30 2.96
C LYS A 2 67.91 -20.11 1.99
N SER A 3 67.96 -18.84 2.40
CA SER A 3 68.89 -18.12 3.26
C SER A 3 68.35 -16.70 3.40
N LEU A 4 68.25 -16.08 4.57
CA LEU A 4 69.31 -15.27 5.29
C LEU A 4 69.93 -14.14 4.46
N VAL A 5 69.78 -12.91 4.91
CA VAL A 5 70.75 -11.92 5.30
C VAL A 5 70.19 -10.51 5.24
N ARG A 6 70.00 -9.85 6.34
CA ARG A 6 70.76 -8.91 7.14
C ARG A 6 70.57 -7.42 6.84
N CYS A 7 70.02 -6.79 7.83
CA CYS A 7 70.46 -5.56 8.47
C CYS A 7 71.09 -4.44 7.62
N ILE A 8 70.52 -3.25 7.68
CA ILE A 8 71.29 -2.04 8.08
C ILE A 8 70.38 -1.05 8.80
N ARG A 9 70.84 -0.64 9.96
CA ARG A 9 70.33 0.35 10.91
C ARG A 9 70.83 1.73 10.48
N GLN A 10 69.99 2.73 10.38
CA GLN A 10 70.34 4.14 10.56
C GLN A 10 69.23 4.95 11.16
N THR A 11 69.47 5.49 12.35
CA THR A 11 68.82 6.62 13.01
C THR A 11 69.88 7.75 13.02
N PRO A 12 69.54 8.98 13.44
CA PRO A 12 68.29 9.75 13.55
C PRO A 12 68.44 11.17 12.95
N ALA A 13 67.33 11.87 12.75
CA ALA A 13 67.38 13.34 12.82
C ALA A 13 66.03 13.84 13.42
N SER A 14 66.14 14.34 14.62
CA SER A 14 65.13 15.07 15.35
C SER A 14 64.75 16.36 14.60
N PHE A 15 63.54 16.49 14.18
CA PHE A 15 63.02 17.79 13.75
C PHE A 15 61.83 18.15 14.67
N MET A 16 62.08 19.12 15.56
CA MET A 16 61.08 19.73 16.42
C MET A 16 60.03 20.45 15.54
N ALA A 17 58.85 19.90 15.39
CA ALA A 17 57.72 20.58 14.79
C ALA A 17 56.79 21.09 15.90
N SER A 18 56.56 22.38 15.88
CA SER A 18 55.75 23.17 16.79
C SER A 18 54.28 22.73 16.87
N PRO A 19 53.68 22.59 18.06
CA PRO A 19 52.30 22.01 18.21
C PRO A 19 51.15 23.02 18.09
N PHE A 20 51.33 24.19 17.49
CA PHE A 20 50.30 25.24 17.58
C PHE A 20 49.50 25.55 16.28
N SER A 21 49.70 24.81 15.19
CA SER A 21 49.02 25.12 13.93
C SER A 21 47.79 24.23 13.58
N SER A 22 47.54 23.17 14.34
CA SER A 22 46.48 22.19 13.99
C SER A 22 45.07 22.50 14.59
N LEU A 23 45.00 23.39 15.62
CA LEU A 23 43.72 23.62 16.31
C LEU A 23 42.78 24.58 15.58
N ARG A 24 43.30 25.46 14.70
CA ARG A 24 42.44 26.43 13.95
C ARG A 24 41.73 25.82 12.72
N ARG A 25 42.21 24.73 12.15
CA ARG A 25 41.59 24.08 10.99
C ARG A 25 40.45 23.14 11.34
N SER A 26 40.43 22.60 12.56
CA SER A 26 39.37 21.69 13.00
C SER A 26 38.06 22.39 13.35
N LEU A 27 38.12 23.63 13.86
CA LEU A 27 36.92 24.35 14.28
C LEU A 27 36.07 24.90 13.10
N THR A 28 36.72 25.27 11.98
CA THR A 28 36.01 25.73 10.79
C THR A 28 35.32 24.58 10.04
N GLY A 29 35.88 23.38 10.03
CA GLY A 29 35.25 22.18 9.44
C GLY A 29 34.04 21.71 10.22
N LEU A 30 34.06 21.81 11.55
CA LEU A 30 32.95 21.42 12.42
C LEU A 30 31.76 22.36 12.32
N LEU A 31 31.98 23.67 12.11
CA LEU A 31 30.94 24.67 11.98
C LEU A 31 30.13 24.57 10.65
N ILE A 32 30.70 23.98 9.61
CA ILE A 32 30.05 23.78 8.31
C ILE A 32 29.31 22.44 8.26
N LEU A 33 29.81 21.40 8.95
CA LEU A 33 29.20 20.06 8.95
C LEU A 33 27.88 19.99 9.74
N VAL A 34 27.75 20.77 10.81
CA VAL A 34 26.56 20.77 11.66
C VAL A 34 25.30 21.24 10.91
N PRO A 35 25.28 22.37 10.18
CA PRO A 35 24.09 22.78 9.44
C PRO A 35 23.75 21.86 8.25
N VAL A 36 24.74 21.19 7.63
CA VAL A 36 24.49 20.21 6.57
C VAL A 36 23.85 18.95 7.11
N LEU A 37 24.27 18.46 8.27
CA LEU A 37 23.68 17.31 8.95
C LEU A 37 22.25 17.62 9.45
N ILE A 38 22.01 18.82 9.98
CA ILE A 38 20.68 19.25 10.41
C ILE A 38 19.74 19.38 9.20
N GLY A 39 20.21 19.89 8.07
CA GLY A 39 19.44 19.97 6.82
C GLY A 39 19.06 18.59 6.27
N LEU A 40 19.90 17.58 6.40
CA LEU A 40 19.60 16.21 5.96
C LEU A 40 18.55 15.51 6.86
N VAL A 41 18.55 15.81 8.16
CA VAL A 41 17.59 15.19 9.11
C VAL A 41 16.20 15.78 8.98
N LEU A 42 16.09 17.05 8.52
CA LEU A 42 14.79 17.73 8.34
C LEU A 42 14.17 17.50 6.94
N ALA A 43 14.91 16.91 6.01
CA ALA A 43 14.35 16.48 4.74
C ALA A 43 13.59 15.17 4.96
N ALA A 44 12.35 15.26 5.47
CA ALA A 44 11.42 14.14 5.37
C ALA A 44 11.32 13.74 3.89
N PRO A 45 11.41 12.44 3.53
CA PRO A 45 11.17 12.02 2.16
C PRO A 45 9.76 12.47 1.81
N ALA A 46 9.63 13.42 0.89
CA ALA A 46 8.37 13.69 0.23
C ALA A 46 8.08 12.45 -0.62
N ASN A 47 7.40 11.45 -0.04
CA ASN A 47 6.73 10.42 -0.80
C ASN A 47 5.65 11.16 -1.60
N ALA A 48 5.99 11.57 -2.83
CA ALA A 48 4.99 12.04 -3.75
C ALA A 48 3.96 10.94 -3.90
N ALA A 49 2.71 11.23 -3.53
CA ALA A 49 1.62 10.29 -3.69
C ALA A 49 1.55 9.88 -5.17
N ARG A 50 1.41 8.60 -5.44
CA ARG A 50 1.33 8.05 -6.79
C ARG A 50 0.02 8.45 -7.47
N TRP A 51 -1.05 8.58 -6.68
CA TRP A 51 -2.38 8.97 -7.11
C TRP A 51 -2.83 10.23 -6.37
N ASP A 52 -3.59 11.08 -7.06
CA ASP A 52 -4.19 12.26 -6.46
C ASP A 52 -5.39 11.93 -5.58
N ALA A 53 -5.81 12.88 -4.75
CA ALA A 53 -6.93 12.70 -3.84
C ALA A 53 -8.27 12.46 -4.57
N GLU A 54 -8.46 13.00 -5.78
CA GLU A 54 -9.66 12.81 -6.58
C GLU A 54 -9.77 11.35 -7.03
N THR A 55 -8.68 10.77 -7.50
CA THR A 55 -8.60 9.34 -7.86
C THR A 55 -8.95 8.45 -6.68
N LEU A 56 -8.47 8.78 -5.48
CA LEU A 56 -8.65 8.00 -4.24
C LEU A 56 -9.98 8.26 -3.53
N THR A 57 -10.79 9.20 -4.01
CA THR A 57 -12.10 9.54 -3.42
C THR A 57 -13.23 8.78 -4.13
N VAL A 58 -14.04 8.07 -3.37
CA VAL A 58 -15.15 7.25 -3.87
C VAL A 58 -16.42 7.51 -3.04
N PRO A 59 -17.61 7.16 -3.54
CA PRO A 59 -18.84 7.17 -2.74
C PRO A 59 -18.69 6.25 -1.53
N ASN A 60 -19.05 6.77 -0.34
CA ASN A 60 -19.05 5.99 0.89
C ASN A 60 -20.39 5.30 1.12
N SER A 61 -21.48 6.03 0.89
CA SER A 61 -22.85 5.61 1.20
C SER A 61 -23.83 6.05 0.13
N PRO A 62 -25.04 5.47 0.09
CA PRO A 62 -26.05 5.78 -0.93
C PRO A 62 -26.56 7.22 -0.89
N ASP A 63 -26.39 7.94 0.21
CA ASP A 63 -26.77 9.37 0.37
C ASP A 63 -25.79 10.36 -0.30
N GLY A 64 -24.73 9.83 -0.92
CA GLY A 64 -23.74 10.64 -1.63
C GLY A 64 -22.58 11.11 -0.78
N ALA A 65 -22.42 10.66 0.47
CA ALA A 65 -21.22 10.90 1.25
C ALA A 65 -19.99 10.33 0.53
N LEU A 66 -18.87 11.02 0.62
CA LEU A 66 -17.60 10.60 -0.01
C LEU A 66 -16.58 10.20 1.05
N VAL A 67 -15.70 9.27 0.68
CA VAL A 67 -14.53 8.90 1.46
C VAL A 67 -13.28 8.93 0.57
N THR A 68 -12.17 9.44 1.13
CA THR A 68 -10.86 9.43 0.46
C THR A 68 -9.97 8.42 1.16
N PHE A 69 -9.49 7.43 0.41
CA PHE A 69 -8.54 6.45 0.89
C PHE A 69 -7.11 6.96 0.70
N SER A 70 -6.19 6.52 1.55
CA SER A 70 -4.76 6.64 1.30
C SER A 70 -4.28 5.53 0.34
N GLU A 71 -3.13 5.75 -0.30
CA GLU A 71 -2.51 4.69 -1.13
C GLU A 71 -2.18 3.43 -0.32
N GLN A 72 -1.85 3.58 0.96
CA GLN A 72 -1.60 2.45 1.85
C GLN A 72 -2.86 1.63 2.09
N GLU A 73 -4.01 2.27 2.32
CA GLU A 73 -5.31 1.60 2.47
C GLU A 73 -5.70 0.87 1.18
N ILE A 74 -5.55 1.50 0.01
CA ILE A 74 -5.83 0.82 -1.27
C ILE A 74 -4.90 -0.37 -1.51
N ASN A 75 -3.61 -0.27 -1.17
CA ASN A 75 -2.69 -1.39 -1.27
C ASN A 75 -3.01 -2.51 -0.26
N ALA A 76 -3.47 -2.17 0.95
CA ALA A 76 -3.94 -3.14 1.93
C ALA A 76 -5.20 -3.85 1.42
N GLY A 77 -6.20 -3.10 0.94
CA GLY A 77 -7.42 -3.66 0.34
C GLY A 77 -7.14 -4.57 -0.84
N ARG A 78 -6.19 -4.18 -1.73
CA ARG A 78 -5.74 -5.04 -2.82
C ARG A 78 -5.18 -6.38 -2.34
N LYS A 79 -4.41 -6.36 -1.25
CA LYS A 79 -3.82 -7.58 -0.69
C LYS A 79 -4.90 -8.52 -0.16
N VAL A 80 -5.85 -8.00 0.60
CA VAL A 80 -6.97 -8.78 1.12
C VAL A 80 -7.86 -9.29 -0.03
N PHE A 81 -8.20 -8.43 -0.99
CA PHE A 81 -8.97 -8.79 -2.18
C PHE A 81 -8.31 -9.94 -2.97
N ASN A 82 -7.02 -9.87 -3.23
CA ASN A 82 -6.32 -10.91 -3.98
C ASN A 82 -6.33 -12.28 -3.29
N THR A 83 -6.31 -12.29 -1.95
CA THR A 83 -6.34 -13.52 -1.16
C THR A 83 -7.74 -14.12 -1.08
N SER A 84 -8.78 -13.29 -0.94
CA SER A 84 -10.14 -13.74 -0.64
C SER A 84 -11.04 -13.80 -1.88
N CYS A 85 -10.87 -12.88 -2.83
CA CYS A 85 -11.76 -12.68 -3.98
C CYS A 85 -11.05 -12.93 -5.33
N GLY A 86 -9.73 -12.70 -5.39
CA GLY A 86 -8.97 -12.66 -6.65
C GLY A 86 -8.99 -13.96 -7.47
N THR A 87 -9.30 -15.11 -6.86
CA THR A 87 -9.45 -16.38 -7.60
C THR A 87 -10.56 -16.29 -8.65
N CYS A 88 -11.68 -15.63 -8.31
CA CYS A 88 -12.83 -15.48 -9.19
C CYS A 88 -12.91 -14.08 -9.83
N HIS A 89 -12.37 -13.04 -9.17
CA HIS A 89 -12.53 -11.63 -9.58
C HIS A 89 -11.24 -10.95 -10.05
N ALA A 90 -10.21 -11.71 -10.43
CA ALA A 90 -8.97 -11.11 -10.94
C ALA A 90 -9.25 -10.22 -12.15
N GLY A 91 -8.78 -8.96 -12.09
CA GLY A 91 -9.01 -7.99 -13.16
C GLY A 91 -10.44 -7.47 -13.23
N GLY A 92 -11.19 -7.49 -12.12
CA GLY A 92 -12.56 -6.97 -12.05
C GLY A 92 -13.63 -7.82 -12.76
N ILE A 93 -13.23 -8.89 -13.45
CA ILE A 93 -14.20 -9.82 -14.08
C ILE A 93 -14.71 -10.83 -13.06
N THR A 94 -15.87 -11.44 -13.34
CA THR A 94 -16.35 -12.61 -12.61
C THR A 94 -16.21 -13.85 -13.47
N LYS A 95 -15.24 -14.73 -13.16
CA LYS A 95 -14.94 -15.92 -13.96
C LYS A 95 -16.09 -16.90 -14.07
N THR A 96 -16.94 -16.97 -13.06
CA THR A 96 -18.12 -17.87 -13.02
C THR A 96 -19.32 -17.29 -13.75
N ASN A 97 -19.38 -15.96 -13.95
CA ASN A 97 -20.43 -15.28 -14.70
C ASN A 97 -19.89 -13.96 -15.28
N HIS A 98 -19.48 -13.97 -16.53
CA HIS A 98 -18.88 -12.81 -17.21
C HIS A 98 -19.87 -11.64 -17.44
N ASN A 99 -21.16 -11.81 -17.17
CA ASN A 99 -22.17 -10.75 -17.32
C ASN A 99 -22.26 -9.84 -16.08
N VAL A 100 -21.63 -10.21 -14.98
CA VAL A 100 -21.63 -9.43 -13.73
C VAL A 100 -20.19 -9.25 -13.26
N GLY A 101 -19.57 -8.12 -13.61
CA GLY A 101 -18.21 -7.73 -13.22
C GLY A 101 -18.19 -6.82 -11.98
N LEU A 102 -17.00 -6.32 -11.69
CA LEU A 102 -16.78 -5.30 -10.65
C LEU A 102 -16.54 -3.92 -11.26
N ASP A 103 -16.88 -3.74 -12.51
CA ASP A 103 -16.84 -2.44 -13.16
C ASP A 103 -17.94 -1.51 -12.62
N PRO A 104 -17.75 -0.17 -12.68
CA PRO A 104 -18.67 0.79 -12.08
C PRO A 104 -20.10 0.70 -12.60
N GLU A 105 -20.27 0.40 -13.89
CA GLU A 105 -21.60 0.30 -14.50
C GLU A 105 -22.33 -0.95 -13.97
N THR A 106 -21.67 -2.08 -13.97
CA THR A 106 -22.24 -3.33 -13.44
C THR A 106 -22.58 -3.20 -11.96
N LEU A 107 -21.74 -2.56 -11.15
CA LEU A 107 -22.00 -2.35 -9.72
C LEU A 107 -23.21 -1.42 -9.51
N ALA A 108 -23.33 -0.35 -10.28
CA ALA A 108 -24.44 0.60 -10.16
C ALA A 108 -25.80 0.02 -10.59
N LEU A 109 -25.80 -0.93 -11.53
CA LEU A 109 -27.03 -1.57 -12.04
C LEU A 109 -27.52 -2.73 -11.19
N ALA A 110 -26.77 -3.16 -10.18
CA ALA A 110 -27.21 -4.19 -9.24
C ALA A 110 -28.38 -3.69 -8.36
N THR A 111 -29.15 -4.61 -7.82
CA THR A 111 -30.23 -4.31 -6.87
C THR A 111 -29.97 -5.01 -5.52
N PRO A 112 -29.75 -4.26 -4.42
CA PRO A 112 -29.46 -2.82 -4.39
C PRO A 112 -28.17 -2.46 -5.14
N ALA A 113 -27.97 -1.20 -5.51
CA ALA A 113 -26.74 -0.73 -6.13
C ALA A 113 -25.54 -0.98 -5.21
N ARG A 114 -24.40 -1.40 -5.80
CA ARG A 114 -23.17 -1.79 -5.09
C ARG A 114 -22.00 -0.87 -5.43
N ASP A 115 -22.31 0.39 -5.75
CA ASP A 115 -21.38 1.39 -6.27
C ASP A 115 -20.77 2.32 -5.20
N ASN A 116 -20.90 1.94 -3.93
CA ASN A 116 -20.37 2.66 -2.77
C ASN A 116 -19.82 1.68 -1.73
N VAL A 117 -19.01 2.21 -0.80
CA VAL A 117 -18.28 1.40 0.19
C VAL A 117 -19.23 0.61 1.08
N GLU A 118 -20.25 1.25 1.65
CA GLU A 118 -21.19 0.59 2.56
C GLU A 118 -21.96 -0.55 1.87
N ALA A 119 -22.46 -0.31 0.67
CA ALA A 119 -23.19 -1.33 -0.09
C ALA A 119 -22.32 -2.53 -0.46
N LEU A 120 -21.02 -2.32 -0.78
CA LEU A 120 -20.10 -3.43 -1.01
C LEU A 120 -19.77 -4.17 0.28
N VAL A 121 -19.60 -3.48 1.41
CA VAL A 121 -19.40 -4.11 2.72
C VAL A 121 -20.62 -4.96 3.09
N ASP A 122 -21.81 -4.44 2.95
CA ASP A 122 -23.07 -5.18 3.23
C ASP A 122 -23.19 -6.41 2.33
N TYR A 123 -22.87 -6.27 1.03
CA TYR A 123 -22.84 -7.39 0.11
C TYR A 123 -21.83 -8.47 0.50
N MET A 124 -20.62 -8.09 0.92
CA MET A 124 -19.62 -9.07 1.37
C MET A 124 -20.02 -9.74 2.68
N LYS A 125 -20.88 -9.11 3.49
CA LYS A 125 -21.43 -9.73 4.70
C LYS A 125 -22.53 -10.73 4.40
N ASP A 126 -23.51 -10.36 3.56
CA ASP A 126 -24.65 -11.19 3.21
C ASP A 126 -25.05 -10.98 1.72
N PRO A 127 -24.44 -11.72 0.78
CA PRO A 127 -24.60 -11.48 -0.63
C PRO A 127 -25.96 -11.93 -1.13
N THR A 128 -26.54 -11.07 -1.99
CA THR A 128 -27.77 -11.37 -2.72
C THR A 128 -27.51 -11.56 -4.21
N SER A 129 -28.46 -12.16 -4.93
CA SER A 129 -28.47 -12.20 -6.39
C SER A 129 -28.35 -10.80 -6.98
N TYR A 130 -28.05 -10.69 -8.27
CA TYR A 130 -27.83 -9.40 -8.92
C TYR A 130 -29.08 -8.50 -8.92
N ASP A 131 -30.27 -9.11 -9.01
CA ASP A 131 -31.57 -8.48 -8.90
C ASP A 131 -32.04 -8.27 -7.45
N GLY A 132 -31.30 -8.79 -6.45
CA GLY A 132 -31.63 -8.65 -5.02
C GLY A 132 -32.71 -9.60 -4.50
N GLU A 133 -33.23 -10.52 -5.34
CA GLU A 133 -34.41 -11.32 -4.98
C GLU A 133 -34.12 -12.41 -3.94
N TYR A 134 -32.91 -12.97 -3.90
CA TYR A 134 -32.56 -14.07 -2.98
C TYR A 134 -31.09 -14.02 -2.52
N SER A 135 -30.84 -14.64 -1.36
CA SER A 135 -29.47 -14.79 -0.85
C SER A 135 -28.68 -15.80 -1.69
N ILE A 136 -27.40 -15.49 -1.94
CA ILE A 136 -26.45 -16.38 -2.60
C ILE A 136 -25.25 -16.72 -1.73
N ALA A 137 -25.37 -16.57 -0.40
CA ALA A 137 -24.28 -16.76 0.55
C ALA A 137 -23.69 -18.17 0.53
N ASP A 138 -24.47 -19.18 0.17
CA ASP A 138 -24.01 -20.57 -0.05
C ASP A 138 -23.22 -20.77 -1.36
N LEU A 139 -23.32 -19.82 -2.30
CA LEU A 139 -22.68 -19.85 -3.62
C LEU A 139 -21.58 -18.81 -3.79
N HIS A 140 -21.55 -17.80 -2.92
CA HIS A 140 -20.60 -16.68 -2.96
C HIS A 140 -19.90 -16.50 -1.61
N PRO A 141 -18.55 -16.41 -1.58
CA PRO A 141 -17.83 -16.16 -0.34
C PRO A 141 -18.36 -14.94 0.41
N SER A 142 -18.70 -15.14 1.69
CA SER A 142 -19.29 -14.09 2.54
C SER A 142 -18.95 -14.30 4.02
N MET A 143 -19.14 -13.24 4.82
CA MET A 143 -19.01 -13.35 6.27
C MET A 143 -20.10 -14.24 6.87
N ARG A 144 -21.31 -14.23 6.29
CA ARG A 144 -22.41 -15.08 6.73
C ARG A 144 -22.09 -16.56 6.69
N ASP A 145 -21.43 -17.02 5.64
CA ASP A 145 -21.06 -18.42 5.46
C ASP A 145 -19.54 -18.65 5.53
N ALA A 146 -18.84 -17.90 6.40
CA ALA A 146 -17.40 -18.01 6.60
C ALA A 146 -16.93 -19.43 6.95
N GLU A 147 -17.79 -20.28 7.49
CA GLU A 147 -17.52 -21.71 7.72
C GLU A 147 -17.26 -22.47 6.40
N LEU A 148 -17.96 -22.11 5.32
CA LEU A 148 -17.78 -22.70 3.99
C LEU A 148 -16.60 -22.06 3.25
N TYR A 149 -16.27 -20.81 3.57
CA TYR A 149 -15.26 -20.01 2.89
C TYR A 149 -14.11 -19.60 3.82
N PRO A 150 -13.08 -20.43 3.99
CA PRO A 150 -11.98 -20.17 4.91
C PRO A 150 -11.31 -18.81 4.73
N ALA A 151 -11.28 -18.27 3.51
CA ALA A 151 -10.70 -16.97 3.21
C ALA A 151 -11.47 -15.77 3.81
N MET A 152 -12.69 -16.01 4.31
CA MET A 152 -13.54 -14.99 4.94
C MET A 152 -13.49 -15.01 6.48
N ARG A 153 -12.97 -16.08 7.10
CA ARG A 153 -13.06 -16.33 8.56
C ARG A 153 -12.37 -15.29 9.42
N ASP A 154 -11.24 -14.79 8.96
CA ASP A 154 -10.37 -13.91 9.75
C ASP A 154 -10.49 -12.44 9.30
N LEU A 155 -11.46 -12.13 8.44
CA LEU A 155 -11.70 -10.76 7.98
C LEU A 155 -12.56 -10.01 9.00
N ASP A 156 -12.27 -8.73 9.16
CA ASP A 156 -13.07 -7.80 9.96
C ASP A 156 -13.72 -6.71 9.10
N ASP A 157 -14.48 -5.82 9.72
CA ASP A 157 -15.16 -4.72 9.03
C ASP A 157 -14.19 -3.77 8.34
N GLU A 158 -12.98 -3.61 8.88
CA GLU A 158 -11.95 -2.77 8.26
C GLU A 158 -11.38 -3.44 7.01
N ASP A 159 -11.15 -4.74 7.02
CA ASP A 159 -10.72 -5.50 5.83
C ASP A 159 -11.76 -5.39 4.71
N LEU A 160 -13.05 -5.52 5.05
CA LEU A 160 -14.15 -5.35 4.08
C LEU A 160 -14.19 -3.93 3.53
N ARG A 161 -14.03 -2.89 4.37
CA ARG A 161 -13.97 -1.49 3.96
C ARG A 161 -12.81 -1.23 3.00
N LEU A 162 -11.62 -1.76 3.32
CA LEU A 162 -10.44 -1.63 2.49
C LEU A 162 -10.60 -2.34 1.14
N MET A 163 -11.21 -3.53 1.12
CA MET A 163 -11.54 -4.23 -0.12
C MET A 163 -12.53 -3.44 -0.98
N ALA A 164 -13.58 -2.89 -0.38
CA ALA A 164 -14.55 -2.04 -1.09
C ALA A 164 -13.86 -0.80 -1.70
N GLY A 165 -12.99 -0.13 -0.93
CA GLY A 165 -12.16 0.96 -1.43
C GLY A 165 -11.30 0.56 -2.62
N TYR A 166 -10.62 -0.59 -2.54
CA TYR A 166 -9.83 -1.11 -3.65
C TYR A 166 -10.68 -1.40 -4.90
N ILE A 167 -11.85 -2.02 -4.76
CA ILE A 167 -12.76 -2.31 -5.87
C ILE A 167 -13.18 -1.02 -6.58
N LEU A 168 -13.58 0.01 -5.82
CA LEU A 168 -14.09 1.27 -6.38
C LEU A 168 -13.00 2.18 -6.95
N VAL A 169 -11.77 2.12 -6.42
CA VAL A 169 -10.63 2.92 -6.92
C VAL A 169 -9.96 2.27 -8.13
N SER A 170 -9.94 0.93 -8.21
CA SER A 170 -9.22 0.20 -9.25
C SER A 170 -9.57 0.61 -10.69
N PRO A 171 -10.83 0.81 -11.07
CA PRO A 171 -11.18 1.28 -12.43
C PRO A 171 -10.59 2.65 -12.76
N LYS A 172 -10.45 3.53 -11.75
CA LYS A 172 -9.87 4.88 -11.94
C LYS A 172 -8.38 4.84 -12.23
N VAL A 173 -7.66 3.85 -11.69
CA VAL A 173 -6.19 3.73 -11.81
C VAL A 173 -5.75 2.72 -12.85
N GLN A 174 -6.56 1.74 -13.18
CA GLN A 174 -6.24 0.66 -14.11
C GLN A 174 -7.00 0.78 -15.45
N GLY A 175 -8.08 1.56 -15.48
CA GLY A 175 -8.92 1.72 -16.66
C GLY A 175 -9.44 0.36 -17.14
N SER A 176 -9.37 0.11 -18.45
CA SER A 176 -9.82 -1.14 -19.07
C SER A 176 -8.99 -2.38 -18.70
N ALA A 177 -7.91 -2.21 -17.95
CA ALA A 177 -7.09 -3.32 -17.46
C ALA A 177 -7.58 -3.89 -16.11
N TRP A 178 -8.61 -3.25 -15.53
CA TRP A 178 -9.31 -3.72 -14.34
C TRP A 178 -10.30 -4.80 -14.71
#